data_43681caac80cbbf41b91cb7b14174b1c
#
_entry.id   43681caac80cbbf41b91cb7b14174b1c
#
_cell.length_a   1.000
_cell.length_b   1.000
_cell.length_c   1.000
_cell.angle_alpha   90.00
_cell.angle_beta   90.00
_cell.angle_gamma   90.00
#
_symmetry.space_group_name_H-M   'P 1'
#
loop_
_entity.id
_entity.type
_entity.pdbx_description
1 polymer ?
#
loop_
_entity_poly.entity_id
_entity_poly.type
_entity_poly.pdbx_seq_one_letter_code
_entity_poly.pdbx_strand_id
1 'polypeptide(L)'
;MIIVKRIAKGIAILVGVVLLAGVTFIASDWRFYKRLATFDRMNSMTDMAWYEPVVEVKPGTPPEISRATADTRTLSPELVDALEFYAKENGSMSLLVWHKGALQMEWYGEGFDQSSYMESASMHKSVVALLYGIAIDQGYIPSVDEPASTYLIEWKDDARSKITIRNMLQMAHGLARASGGFNPLGDNMKLGMGTDWGGIALKSLAEDPPNTVFAYSNLNSQLLGLILQRATGMPYAEFLQKNLWSKVGESSARVWLDRPGGLAKTSGSLFTPPRNWLRLGILHLNKGRVGDEQVVPEAWIEQVITPSPNNPNYGFQTWLGTEYRPKVDYGKGVAAHVPHSEPFEAQDVVYFDGANGQRVYVIASEELVIVRMGEGGLDFQTGAFRWDEPKLPNLVIRGLRQVANEGESLEPWTPSEGP
;
A
#
# COMPACT_ATOMS: atom_id res chain seq x y z
N MET A 1 -56.56 34.49 -7.97
CA MET A 1 -56.60 33.12 -7.43
C MET A 1 -56.10 32.07 -8.48
N ILE A 2 -56.55 32.09 -9.74
CA ILE A 2 -56.12 31.12 -10.80
C ILE A 2 -54.62 31.18 -11.09
N ILE A 3 -54.02 32.38 -11.24
CA ILE A 3 -52.58 32.56 -11.55
C ILE A 3 -51.69 32.01 -10.43
N VAL A 4 -52.04 32.27 -9.17
CA VAL A 4 -51.31 31.76 -8.00
C VAL A 4 -51.30 30.20 -7.96
N LYS A 5 -52.47 29.58 -8.28
CA LYS A 5 -52.54 28.10 -8.36
C LYS A 5 -51.70 27.53 -9.50
N ARG A 6 -51.62 28.22 -10.66
CA ARG A 6 -50.74 27.79 -11.78
C ARG A 6 -49.29 27.92 -11.46
N ILE A 7 -48.87 28.99 -10.81
CA ILE A 7 -47.50 29.19 -10.34
C ILE A 7 -47.13 28.13 -9.30
N ALA A 8 -47.95 27.89 -8.31
CA ALA A 8 -47.72 26.86 -7.28
C ALA A 8 -47.61 25.46 -7.90
N LYS A 9 -48.46 25.12 -8.91
CA LYS A 9 -48.36 23.86 -9.64
C LYS A 9 -47.06 23.76 -10.45
N GLY A 10 -46.62 24.84 -11.08
CA GLY A 10 -45.35 24.90 -11.81
C GLY A 10 -44.16 24.67 -10.90
N ILE A 11 -44.14 25.33 -9.72
CA ILE A 11 -43.10 25.12 -8.66
C ILE A 11 -43.07 23.67 -8.19
N ALA A 12 -44.24 23.09 -7.88
CA ALA A 12 -44.34 21.70 -7.42
C ALA A 12 -43.81 20.69 -8.48
N ILE A 13 -44.11 20.92 -9.77
CA ILE A 13 -43.56 20.10 -10.85
C ILE A 13 -42.05 20.25 -10.94
N LEU A 14 -41.53 21.48 -10.87
CA LEU A 14 -40.09 21.73 -10.90
C LEU A 14 -39.38 21.04 -9.76
N VAL A 15 -39.90 21.18 -8.56
CA VAL A 15 -39.37 20.48 -7.35
C VAL A 15 -39.41 18.96 -7.54
N GLY A 16 -40.50 18.42 -8.06
CA GLY A 16 -40.62 17.00 -8.36
C GLY A 16 -39.57 16.50 -9.38
N VAL A 17 -39.34 17.28 -10.43
CA VAL A 17 -38.31 16.98 -11.43
C VAL A 17 -36.91 17.03 -10.86
N VAL A 18 -36.58 18.03 -10.04
CA VAL A 18 -35.29 18.16 -9.37
C VAL A 18 -35.05 17.00 -8.39
N LEU A 19 -36.08 16.64 -7.60
CA LEU A 19 -35.98 15.49 -6.69
C LEU A 19 -35.78 14.19 -7.45
N LEU A 20 -36.53 13.95 -8.51
CA LEU A 20 -36.38 12.76 -9.34
C LEU A 20 -34.99 12.70 -9.99
N ALA A 21 -34.50 13.82 -10.51
CA ALA A 21 -33.15 13.91 -11.08
C ALA A 21 -32.10 13.62 -9.99
N GLY A 22 -32.23 14.16 -8.79
CA GLY A 22 -31.36 13.90 -7.64
C GLY A 22 -31.36 12.42 -7.24
N VAL A 23 -32.53 11.81 -7.12
CA VAL A 23 -32.65 10.37 -6.83
C VAL A 23 -32.01 9.52 -7.92
N THR A 24 -32.28 9.82 -9.18
CA THR A 24 -31.66 9.10 -10.31
C THR A 24 -30.15 9.25 -10.32
N PHE A 25 -29.64 10.44 -10.04
CA PHE A 25 -28.21 10.73 -9.93
C PHE A 25 -27.54 9.91 -8.82
N ILE A 26 -28.11 9.89 -7.62
CA ILE A 26 -27.60 9.08 -6.49
C ILE A 26 -27.72 7.59 -6.81
N ALA A 27 -28.84 7.16 -7.42
CA ALA A 27 -29.05 5.76 -7.76
C ALA A 27 -28.06 5.26 -8.84
N SER A 28 -27.54 6.15 -9.69
CA SER A 28 -26.58 5.78 -10.76
C SER A 28 -25.25 5.24 -10.21
N ASP A 29 -24.83 5.66 -9.02
CA ASP A 29 -23.68 5.13 -8.28
C ASP A 29 -23.94 5.17 -6.76
N TRP A 30 -25.04 4.54 -6.32
CA TRP A 30 -25.48 4.61 -4.94
C TRP A 30 -24.41 4.12 -3.94
N ARG A 31 -23.54 3.15 -4.35
CA ARG A 31 -22.44 2.66 -3.52
C ARG A 31 -21.41 3.75 -3.26
N PHE A 32 -21.04 4.51 -4.29
CA PHE A 32 -20.15 5.65 -4.14
C PHE A 32 -20.71 6.65 -3.13
N TYR A 33 -21.96 7.06 -3.30
CA TYR A 33 -22.57 8.03 -2.39
C TYR A 33 -22.77 7.50 -0.98
N LYS A 34 -23.11 6.20 -0.81
CA LYS A 34 -23.12 5.54 0.50
C LYS A 34 -21.75 5.60 1.14
N ARG A 35 -20.68 5.17 0.43
CA ARG A 35 -19.31 5.18 0.92
C ARG A 35 -18.87 6.59 1.31
N LEU A 36 -19.14 7.58 0.46
CA LEU A 36 -18.81 8.98 0.74
C LEU A 36 -19.52 9.52 1.99
N ALA A 37 -20.78 9.21 2.17
CA ALA A 37 -21.59 9.69 3.30
C ALA A 37 -21.27 9.01 4.64
N THR A 38 -20.72 7.79 4.59
CA THR A 38 -20.45 6.97 5.79
C THR A 38 -18.96 6.79 6.07
N PHE A 39 -18.06 7.43 5.29
CA PHE A 39 -16.64 7.31 5.50
C PHE A 39 -16.23 7.92 6.84
N ASP A 40 -15.77 7.07 7.74
CA ASP A 40 -15.15 7.49 8.99
C ASP A 40 -13.62 7.42 8.83
N ARG A 41 -13.02 8.58 8.80
CA ARG A 41 -11.58 8.70 8.60
C ARG A 41 -10.77 8.22 9.81
N MET A 42 -11.31 8.38 11.02
CA MET A 42 -10.62 8.01 12.25
C MET A 42 -10.51 6.50 12.41
N ASN A 43 -11.49 5.76 11.91
CA ASN A 43 -11.53 4.30 11.99
C ASN A 43 -11.23 3.62 10.64
N SER A 44 -10.71 4.36 9.66
CA SER A 44 -10.53 3.83 8.29
C SER A 44 -9.55 2.67 8.19
N MET A 45 -8.64 2.50 9.15
CA MET A 45 -7.70 1.38 9.16
C MET A 45 -8.28 0.09 9.78
N THR A 46 -9.40 0.18 10.47
CA THR A 46 -9.98 -0.91 11.27
C THR A 46 -11.45 -1.18 10.97
N ASP A 47 -12.19 -0.22 10.39
CA ASP A 47 -13.60 -0.42 10.00
C ASP A 47 -13.73 -1.27 8.73
N MET A 48 -13.54 -2.58 8.91
CA MET A 48 -13.63 -3.54 7.83
C MET A 48 -15.01 -3.60 7.17
N ALA A 49 -16.08 -3.28 7.91
CA ALA A 49 -17.45 -3.36 7.41
C ALA A 49 -17.74 -2.26 6.37
N TRP A 50 -17.02 -1.16 6.43
CA TRP A 50 -17.15 -0.08 5.45
C TRP A 50 -16.66 -0.49 4.05
N TYR A 51 -15.63 -1.36 3.99
CA TYR A 51 -14.99 -1.79 2.74
C TYR A 51 -15.76 -2.95 2.10
N GLU A 52 -16.94 -2.69 1.59
CA GLU A 52 -17.75 -3.67 0.88
C GLU A 52 -17.97 -3.31 -0.59
N PRO A 53 -17.99 -4.33 -1.48
CA PRO A 53 -17.75 -5.75 -1.23
C PRO A 53 -16.26 -6.09 -1.16
N VAL A 54 -15.93 -7.15 -0.43
CA VAL A 54 -14.59 -7.76 -0.41
C VAL A 54 -14.61 -9.15 -1.00
N VAL A 55 -13.47 -9.61 -1.49
CA VAL A 55 -13.23 -11.01 -1.83
C VAL A 55 -12.20 -11.58 -0.86
N GLU A 56 -12.47 -12.75 -0.34
CA GLU A 56 -11.54 -13.48 0.52
C GLU A 56 -10.48 -14.18 -0.33
N VAL A 57 -9.22 -14.04 0.10
CA VAL A 57 -8.05 -14.74 -0.43
C VAL A 57 -7.62 -15.74 0.64
N LYS A 58 -7.79 -17.04 0.35
CA LYS A 58 -7.56 -18.11 1.31
C LYS A 58 -6.07 -18.35 1.55
N PRO A 59 -5.67 -18.66 2.79
CA PRO A 59 -4.29 -18.97 3.13
C PRO A 59 -3.87 -20.35 2.64
N GLY A 60 -2.59 -20.64 2.77
CA GLY A 60 -2.01 -21.97 2.71
C GLY A 60 -1.60 -22.50 4.09
N THR A 61 -0.57 -23.31 4.08
CA THR A 61 0.09 -23.84 5.27
C THR A 61 1.60 -23.59 5.18
N PRO A 62 2.04 -22.31 5.19
CA PRO A 62 3.46 -22.00 5.13
C PRO A 62 4.19 -22.52 6.39
N PRO A 63 5.53 -22.69 6.34
CA PRO A 63 6.31 -23.02 7.52
C PRO A 63 6.02 -22.06 8.68
N GLU A 64 6.03 -22.56 9.91
CA GLU A 64 5.82 -21.74 11.10
C GLU A 64 6.93 -20.69 11.25
N ILE A 65 6.60 -19.48 11.71
CA ILE A 65 7.59 -18.49 12.11
C ILE A 65 8.10 -18.86 13.50
N SER A 66 9.38 -19.24 13.59
CA SER A 66 10.01 -19.54 14.86
C SER A 66 10.02 -18.32 15.77
N ARG A 67 9.68 -18.49 17.07
CA ARG A 67 9.85 -17.45 18.10
C ARG A 67 11.23 -17.53 18.69
N ALA A 68 11.79 -16.40 19.08
CA ALA A 68 13.07 -16.35 19.77
C ALA A 68 13.00 -17.11 21.11
N THR A 69 13.98 -17.97 21.34
CA THR A 69 14.27 -18.61 22.64
C THR A 69 15.31 -17.78 23.41
N ALA A 70 15.64 -18.19 24.63
CA ALA A 70 16.71 -17.53 25.40
C ALA A 70 18.04 -17.47 24.61
N ASP A 71 18.38 -18.54 23.90
CA ASP A 71 19.64 -18.66 23.16
C ASP A 71 19.63 -17.92 21.80
N THR A 72 18.45 -17.63 21.26
CA THR A 72 18.29 -16.95 19.95
C THR A 72 17.76 -15.53 20.07
N ARG A 73 17.58 -15.05 21.31
CA ARG A 73 17.14 -13.67 21.57
C ARG A 73 18.26 -12.68 21.23
N THR A 74 17.89 -11.67 20.47
CA THR A 74 18.80 -10.60 20.02
C THR A 74 18.37 -9.22 20.50
N LEU A 75 17.11 -9.05 20.90
CA LEU A 75 16.61 -7.81 21.49
C LEU A 75 16.81 -7.85 22.99
N SER A 76 17.49 -6.84 23.55
CA SER A 76 17.58 -6.67 25.00
C SER A 76 16.22 -6.27 25.58
N PRO A 77 15.98 -6.47 26.88
CA PRO A 77 14.79 -5.97 27.56
C PRO A 77 14.59 -4.46 27.37
N GLU A 78 15.67 -3.69 27.48
CA GLU A 78 15.66 -2.23 27.33
C GLU A 78 15.24 -1.81 25.92
N LEU A 79 15.70 -2.52 24.88
CA LEU A 79 15.27 -2.26 23.51
C LEU A 79 13.78 -2.62 23.31
N VAL A 80 13.31 -3.72 23.91
CA VAL A 80 11.89 -4.08 23.86
C VAL A 80 11.04 -3.00 24.50
N ASP A 81 11.43 -2.50 25.69
CA ASP A 81 10.73 -1.42 26.38
C ASP A 81 10.70 -0.12 25.56
N ALA A 82 11.82 0.24 24.92
CA ALA A 82 11.92 1.39 24.04
C ALA A 82 11.01 1.25 22.80
N LEU A 83 10.94 0.05 22.21
CA LEU A 83 10.06 -0.23 21.08
C LEU A 83 8.58 -0.22 21.46
N GLU A 84 8.22 -0.73 22.62
CA GLU A 84 6.84 -0.61 23.14
C GLU A 84 6.46 0.83 23.39
N PHE A 85 7.35 1.61 24.00
CA PHE A 85 7.13 3.04 24.20
C PHE A 85 6.94 3.75 22.85
N TYR A 86 7.84 3.52 21.89
CA TYR A 86 7.70 4.06 20.53
C TYR A 86 6.38 3.68 19.90
N ALA A 87 5.95 2.42 20.00
CA ALA A 87 4.71 1.94 19.43
C ALA A 87 3.49 2.67 20.00
N LYS A 88 3.44 2.86 21.31
CA LYS A 88 2.36 3.58 22.02
C LYS A 88 2.30 5.04 21.62
N GLU A 89 3.44 5.75 21.63
CA GLU A 89 3.51 7.18 21.32
C GLU A 89 3.16 7.49 19.86
N ASN A 90 3.40 6.55 18.95
CA ASN A 90 3.13 6.73 17.52
C ASN A 90 1.83 6.07 17.05
N GLY A 91 0.88 5.76 17.95
CA GLY A 91 -0.43 5.21 17.60
C GLY A 91 -0.34 3.89 16.85
N SER A 92 0.63 3.03 17.21
CA SER A 92 0.74 1.72 16.61
C SER A 92 -0.36 0.79 17.12
N MET A 93 -0.96 0.02 16.23
CA MET A 93 -1.88 -1.07 16.54
C MET A 93 -1.12 -2.40 16.68
N SER A 94 0.00 -2.54 15.96
CA SER A 94 0.92 -3.66 16.12
C SER A 94 2.34 -3.27 15.74
N LEU A 95 3.31 -3.94 16.36
CA LEU A 95 4.73 -3.86 16.05
C LEU A 95 5.36 -5.25 16.17
N LEU A 96 5.90 -5.76 15.08
CA LEU A 96 6.56 -7.05 15.01
C LEU A 96 8.02 -6.84 14.56
N VAL A 97 8.96 -7.51 15.25
CA VAL A 97 10.37 -7.50 14.88
C VAL A 97 10.86 -8.94 14.73
N TRP A 98 11.29 -9.28 13.52
CA TRP A 98 11.92 -10.55 13.20
C TRP A 98 13.40 -10.29 12.86
N HIS A 99 14.30 -11.05 13.50
CA HIS A 99 15.73 -10.88 13.30
C HIS A 99 16.44 -12.23 13.40
N LYS A 100 17.35 -12.50 12.47
CA LYS A 100 18.20 -13.70 12.44
C LYS A 100 17.41 -15.00 12.64
N GLY A 101 16.39 -15.20 11.83
CA GLY A 101 15.63 -16.46 11.81
C GLY A 101 14.48 -16.57 12.80
N ALA A 102 14.28 -15.60 13.71
CA ALA A 102 13.26 -15.70 14.75
C ALA A 102 12.49 -14.41 15.00
N LEU A 103 11.21 -14.56 15.34
CA LEU A 103 10.35 -13.46 15.81
C LEU A 103 10.80 -13.07 17.22
N GLN A 104 11.41 -11.90 17.34
CA GLN A 104 12.00 -11.37 18.57
C GLN A 104 10.99 -10.63 19.44
N MET A 105 10.08 -9.90 18.78
CA MET A 105 9.04 -9.11 19.43
C MET A 105 7.75 -9.20 18.61
N GLU A 106 6.65 -9.30 19.32
CA GLU A 106 5.29 -9.27 18.76
C GLU A 106 4.38 -8.55 19.74
N TRP A 107 4.15 -7.28 19.48
CA TRP A 107 3.37 -6.39 20.32
C TRP A 107 2.09 -5.94 19.62
N TYR A 108 1.03 -5.81 20.40
CA TYR A 108 -0.27 -5.32 19.95
C TYR A 108 -0.78 -4.25 20.91
N GLY A 109 -1.34 -3.19 20.35
CA GLY A 109 -2.03 -2.14 21.10
C GLY A 109 -3.32 -2.63 21.73
N GLU A 110 -3.90 -1.82 22.62
CA GLU A 110 -5.17 -2.13 23.27
C GLU A 110 -6.28 -2.38 22.24
N GLY A 111 -6.99 -3.49 22.38
CA GLY A 111 -8.06 -3.91 21.46
C GLY A 111 -7.59 -4.65 20.21
N PHE A 112 -6.30 -4.88 20.04
CA PHE A 112 -5.74 -5.60 18.91
C PHE A 112 -5.00 -6.88 19.35
N ASP A 113 -4.94 -7.84 18.44
CA ASP A 113 -4.23 -9.11 18.63
C ASP A 113 -3.69 -9.65 17.29
N GLN A 114 -3.10 -10.85 17.35
CA GLN A 114 -2.54 -11.52 16.18
C GLN A 114 -3.57 -11.88 15.09
N SER A 115 -4.87 -11.84 15.41
CA SER A 115 -5.96 -12.15 14.48
C SER A 115 -6.62 -10.89 13.91
N SER A 116 -6.25 -9.71 14.38
CA SER A 116 -6.83 -8.44 14.00
C SER A 116 -6.51 -8.10 12.55
N TYR A 117 -7.55 -7.95 11.73
CA TYR A 117 -7.40 -7.49 10.35
C TYR A 117 -7.20 -5.97 10.33
N MET A 118 -6.23 -5.52 9.56
CA MET A 118 -5.91 -4.11 9.41
C MET A 118 -5.77 -3.75 7.94
N GLU A 119 -6.11 -2.52 7.58
CA GLU A 119 -5.99 -1.98 6.23
C GLU A 119 -4.51 -1.70 5.91
N SER A 120 -4.05 -2.17 4.76
CA SER A 120 -2.66 -2.05 4.33
C SER A 120 -2.29 -0.67 3.81
N ALA A 121 -3.26 0.15 3.46
CA ALA A 121 -3.04 1.29 2.60
C ALA A 121 -2.18 0.89 1.37
N SER A 122 -1.20 1.69 1.02
CA SER A 122 -0.40 1.48 -0.19
C SER A 122 0.61 0.32 -0.14
N MET A 123 0.81 -0.35 1.01
CA MET A 123 1.67 -1.55 1.05
C MET A 123 1.23 -2.64 0.06
N HIS A 124 -0.05 -2.69 -0.31
CA HIS A 124 -0.56 -3.60 -1.34
C HIS A 124 0.16 -3.45 -2.70
N LYS A 125 0.69 -2.28 -3.01
CA LYS A 125 1.44 -2.04 -4.25
C LYS A 125 2.68 -2.93 -4.36
N SER A 126 3.38 -3.18 -3.25
CA SER A 126 4.53 -4.08 -3.24
C SER A 126 4.10 -5.54 -3.48
N VAL A 127 2.91 -5.94 -3.03
CA VAL A 127 2.33 -7.25 -3.39
C VAL A 127 2.05 -7.34 -4.90
N VAL A 128 1.53 -6.26 -5.50
CA VAL A 128 1.34 -6.19 -6.97
C VAL A 128 2.67 -6.39 -7.70
N ALA A 129 3.77 -5.78 -7.22
CA ALA A 129 5.09 -5.99 -7.81
C ALA A 129 5.53 -7.46 -7.77
N LEU A 130 5.33 -8.15 -6.64
CA LEU A 130 5.65 -9.58 -6.54
C LEU A 130 4.85 -10.41 -7.55
N LEU A 131 3.56 -10.11 -7.73
CA LEU A 131 2.71 -10.81 -8.69
C LEU A 131 3.13 -10.59 -10.15
N TYR A 132 3.73 -9.45 -10.48
CA TYR A 132 4.31 -9.24 -11.81
C TYR A 132 5.48 -10.17 -12.09
N GLY A 133 6.35 -10.40 -11.11
CA GLY A 133 7.44 -11.38 -11.24
C GLY A 133 6.92 -12.79 -11.51
N ILE A 134 5.91 -13.19 -10.77
CA ILE A 134 5.26 -14.49 -10.97
C ILE A 134 4.59 -14.59 -12.34
N ALA A 135 3.87 -13.53 -12.76
CA ALA A 135 3.20 -13.52 -14.07
C ALA A 135 4.17 -13.57 -15.24
N ILE A 136 5.34 -12.94 -15.11
CA ILE A 136 6.42 -13.00 -16.12
C ILE A 136 7.05 -14.39 -16.13
N ASP A 137 7.37 -14.96 -14.98
CA ASP A 137 7.96 -16.30 -14.86
C ASP A 137 7.05 -17.38 -15.45
N GLN A 138 5.74 -17.24 -15.24
CA GLN A 138 4.72 -18.14 -15.79
C GLN A 138 4.37 -17.85 -17.26
N GLY A 139 4.98 -16.86 -17.89
CA GLY A 139 4.80 -16.54 -19.32
C GLY A 139 3.49 -15.82 -19.67
N TYR A 140 2.73 -15.32 -18.67
CA TYR A 140 1.54 -14.49 -18.93
C TYR A 140 1.89 -13.11 -19.47
N ILE A 141 3.05 -12.60 -19.08
CA ILE A 141 3.62 -11.34 -19.53
C ILE A 141 5.05 -11.63 -20.03
N PRO A 142 5.39 -11.30 -21.30
CA PRO A 142 6.71 -11.62 -21.86
C PRO A 142 7.87 -10.95 -21.12
N SER A 143 7.74 -9.68 -20.75
CA SER A 143 8.73 -8.91 -20.00
C SER A 143 8.14 -7.61 -19.43
N VAL A 144 8.90 -6.92 -18.58
CA VAL A 144 8.52 -5.58 -18.09
C VAL A 144 8.54 -4.51 -19.18
N ASP A 145 9.23 -4.76 -20.28
CA ASP A 145 9.35 -3.81 -21.39
C ASP A 145 8.22 -3.95 -22.40
N GLU A 146 7.28 -4.88 -22.14
CA GLU A 146 6.06 -5.01 -22.91
C GLU A 146 5.21 -3.73 -22.80
N PRO A 147 4.68 -3.19 -23.93
CA PRO A 147 3.77 -2.07 -23.89
C PRO A 147 2.52 -2.39 -23.07
N ALA A 148 2.13 -1.50 -22.16
CA ALA A 148 0.90 -1.63 -21.39
C ALA A 148 -0.34 -1.72 -22.32
N SER A 149 -0.28 -1.11 -23.49
CA SER A 149 -1.33 -1.14 -24.52
C SER A 149 -1.59 -2.53 -25.11
N THR A 150 -0.69 -3.50 -24.92
CA THR A 150 -0.97 -4.92 -25.24
C THR A 150 -2.17 -5.43 -24.44
N TYR A 151 -2.31 -5.00 -23.20
CA TYR A 151 -3.39 -5.38 -22.29
C TYR A 151 -4.44 -4.27 -22.14
N LEU A 152 -4.03 -3.01 -22.22
CA LEU A 152 -4.91 -1.84 -22.17
C LEU A 152 -5.18 -1.38 -23.63
N ILE A 153 -5.98 -2.16 -24.35
CA ILE A 153 -6.22 -1.97 -25.77
C ILE A 153 -6.80 -0.59 -26.13
N GLU A 154 -7.41 0.09 -25.15
CA GLU A 154 -7.92 1.45 -25.23
C GLU A 154 -6.80 2.49 -25.50
N TRP A 155 -5.54 2.11 -25.32
CA TRP A 155 -4.37 2.99 -25.45
C TRP A 155 -3.57 2.80 -26.75
N LYS A 156 -4.00 1.86 -27.63
CA LYS A 156 -3.23 1.47 -28.82
C LYS A 156 -2.98 2.60 -29.80
N ASP A 157 -3.95 3.50 -29.92
CA ASP A 157 -3.99 4.49 -31.01
C ASP A 157 -3.58 5.90 -30.57
N ASP A 158 -3.02 6.06 -29.35
CA ASP A 158 -2.59 7.35 -28.84
C ASP A 158 -1.20 7.30 -28.15
N ALA A 159 -0.77 8.43 -27.59
CA ALA A 159 0.56 8.57 -26.98
C ALA A 159 0.85 7.56 -25.85
N ARG A 160 -0.20 7.03 -25.19
CA ARG A 160 -0.09 6.05 -24.10
C ARG A 160 0.37 4.67 -24.59
N SER A 161 0.31 4.41 -25.89
CA SER A 161 0.84 3.17 -26.49
C SER A 161 2.32 2.96 -26.25
N LYS A 162 3.08 4.02 -25.92
CA LYS A 162 4.50 3.97 -25.63
C LYS A 162 4.83 3.64 -24.17
N ILE A 163 3.82 3.61 -23.28
CA ILE A 163 4.02 3.32 -21.87
C ILE A 163 4.26 1.83 -21.70
N THR A 164 5.39 1.46 -21.11
CA THR A 164 5.72 0.06 -20.79
C THR A 164 5.27 -0.31 -19.38
N ILE A 165 5.18 -1.60 -19.10
CA ILE A 165 4.94 -2.11 -17.74
C ILE A 165 6.04 -1.62 -16.79
N ARG A 166 7.31 -1.56 -17.21
CA ARG A 166 8.44 -0.99 -16.46
C ARG A 166 8.14 0.45 -16.02
N ASN A 167 7.71 1.30 -16.95
CA ASN A 167 7.38 2.69 -16.63
C ASN A 167 6.28 2.79 -15.56
N MET A 168 5.30 1.89 -15.63
CA MET A 168 4.21 1.84 -14.65
C MET A 168 4.68 1.31 -13.29
N LEU A 169 5.50 0.26 -13.26
CA LEU A 169 6.07 -0.28 -12.02
C LEU A 169 6.96 0.74 -11.31
N GLN A 170 7.71 1.55 -12.06
CA GLN A 170 8.60 2.62 -11.55
C GLN A 170 7.89 3.95 -11.30
N MET A 171 6.57 4.05 -11.45
CA MET A 171 5.82 5.32 -11.32
C MET A 171 6.33 6.43 -12.25
N ALA A 172 6.91 6.07 -13.39
CA ALA A 172 7.39 6.98 -14.44
C ALA A 172 6.54 6.87 -15.73
N HIS A 173 5.24 6.68 -15.55
CA HIS A 173 4.27 6.38 -16.61
C HIS A 173 3.86 7.58 -17.48
N GLY A 174 4.06 8.81 -16.99
CA GLY A 174 3.69 10.03 -17.73
C GLY A 174 2.18 10.30 -17.86
N LEU A 175 1.32 9.60 -17.10
CA LEU A 175 -0.12 9.84 -17.11
C LEU A 175 -0.50 11.04 -16.22
N ALA A 176 -1.50 11.79 -16.65
CA ALA A 176 -2.13 12.82 -15.85
C ALA A 176 -2.74 12.22 -14.56
N ARG A 177 -2.71 12.99 -13.50
CA ARG A 177 -3.34 12.61 -12.24
C ARG A 177 -4.87 12.63 -12.39
N ALA A 178 -5.54 11.79 -11.59
CA ALA A 178 -6.99 11.85 -11.49
C ALA A 178 -7.45 13.26 -11.07
N SER A 179 -8.39 13.81 -11.81
CA SER A 179 -8.88 15.18 -11.63
C SER A 179 -9.76 15.35 -10.38
N GLY A 180 -9.93 16.60 -9.96
CA GLY A 180 -10.95 17.00 -8.99
C GLY A 180 -10.54 17.00 -7.53
N GLY A 181 -9.33 16.56 -7.16
CA GLY A 181 -8.86 16.59 -5.77
C GLY A 181 -9.88 15.95 -4.80
N PHE A 182 -10.36 16.71 -3.81
CA PHE A 182 -11.41 16.30 -2.86
C PHE A 182 -12.84 16.63 -3.33
N ASN A 183 -13.04 17.07 -4.59
CA ASN A 183 -14.37 17.25 -5.13
C ASN A 183 -15.10 15.90 -5.22
N PRO A 184 -16.28 15.73 -4.57
CA PRO A 184 -17.03 14.46 -4.60
C PRO A 184 -17.40 13.98 -6.01
N LEU A 185 -17.49 14.88 -6.97
CA LEU A 185 -17.80 14.55 -8.36
C LEU A 185 -16.54 14.31 -9.22
N GLY A 186 -15.35 14.57 -8.66
CA GLY A 186 -14.08 14.41 -9.37
C GLY A 186 -13.64 12.95 -9.47
N ASP A 187 -12.84 12.67 -10.50
CA ASP A 187 -12.32 11.33 -10.76
C ASP A 187 -11.45 10.80 -9.61
N ASN A 188 -10.73 11.67 -8.90
CA ASN A 188 -9.92 11.26 -7.75
C ASN A 188 -10.77 10.64 -6.63
N MET A 189 -11.90 11.24 -6.28
CA MET A 189 -12.81 10.69 -5.27
C MET A 189 -13.49 9.41 -5.75
N LYS A 190 -13.89 9.36 -7.02
CA LYS A 190 -14.47 8.15 -7.64
C LYS A 190 -13.44 7.02 -7.75
N LEU A 191 -12.17 7.33 -8.07
CA LEU A 191 -11.08 6.35 -8.03
C LEU A 191 -10.84 5.84 -6.60
N GLY A 192 -11.05 6.68 -5.58
CA GLY A 192 -10.99 6.30 -4.16
C GLY A 192 -12.12 5.37 -3.76
N MET A 193 -13.38 5.74 -4.02
CA MET A 193 -14.59 5.17 -3.42
C MET A 193 -15.66 4.71 -4.42
N GLY A 194 -15.50 4.99 -5.73
CA GLY A 194 -16.50 4.69 -6.77
C GLY A 194 -16.60 3.20 -7.11
N THR A 195 -17.42 2.92 -8.12
CA THR A 195 -17.75 1.56 -8.57
C THR A 195 -17.22 1.20 -9.95
N ASP A 196 -16.35 2.04 -10.53
CA ASP A 196 -15.70 1.82 -11.83
C ASP A 196 -14.25 2.33 -11.81
N TRP A 197 -13.40 1.72 -10.98
CA TRP A 197 -12.00 2.14 -10.87
C TRP A 197 -11.23 1.95 -12.18
N GLY A 198 -11.48 0.86 -12.88
CA GLY A 198 -10.83 0.57 -14.16
C GLY A 198 -11.18 1.58 -15.24
N GLY A 199 -12.47 1.87 -15.42
CA GLY A 199 -12.93 2.82 -16.43
C GLY A 199 -12.45 4.24 -16.18
N ILE A 200 -12.38 4.66 -14.91
CA ILE A 200 -11.82 5.97 -14.52
C ILE A 200 -10.32 6.00 -14.82
N ALA A 201 -9.58 4.98 -14.42
CA ALA A 201 -8.14 4.93 -14.62
C ALA A 201 -7.75 4.89 -16.10
N LEU A 202 -8.49 4.15 -16.92
CA LEU A 202 -8.28 4.07 -18.38
C LEU A 202 -8.46 5.40 -19.11
N LYS A 203 -9.24 6.34 -18.57
CA LYS A 203 -9.46 7.67 -19.16
C LYS A 203 -8.32 8.64 -18.91
N SER A 204 -7.34 8.32 -18.06
CA SER A 204 -6.21 9.21 -17.80
C SER A 204 -5.45 9.51 -19.10
N LEU A 205 -5.15 10.78 -19.32
CA LEU A 205 -4.46 11.25 -20.52
C LEU A 205 -2.94 11.15 -20.35
N ALA A 206 -2.21 11.03 -21.45
CA ALA A 206 -0.76 11.24 -21.44
C ALA A 206 -0.48 12.73 -21.18
N GLU A 207 0.41 13.02 -20.24
CA GLU A 207 0.82 14.38 -19.87
C GLU A 207 2.32 14.58 -20.09
N ASP A 208 3.14 13.65 -19.63
CA ASP A 208 4.58 13.66 -19.82
C ASP A 208 5.03 12.46 -20.69
N PRO A 209 6.17 12.54 -21.37
CA PRO A 209 6.74 11.34 -21.99
C PRO A 209 7.03 10.26 -20.95
N PRO A 210 6.77 8.97 -21.25
CA PRO A 210 7.12 7.88 -20.34
C PRO A 210 8.61 7.89 -19.99
N ASN A 211 8.95 7.46 -18.78
CA ASN A 211 10.33 7.41 -18.25
C ASN A 211 11.03 8.77 -18.12
N THR A 212 10.29 9.87 -17.93
CA THR A 212 10.90 11.20 -17.75
C THR A 212 10.63 11.80 -16.38
N VAL A 213 9.48 11.52 -15.77
CA VAL A 213 9.05 12.14 -14.51
C VAL A 213 8.52 11.07 -13.57
N PHE A 214 9.03 11.05 -12.34
CA PHE A 214 8.45 10.25 -11.27
C PHE A 214 7.16 10.90 -10.77
N ALA A 215 6.08 10.12 -10.71
CA ALA A 215 4.78 10.58 -10.22
C ALA A 215 4.04 9.43 -9.51
N TYR A 216 4.14 9.35 -8.19
CA TYR A 216 3.44 8.34 -7.39
C TYR A 216 1.92 8.46 -7.58
N SER A 217 1.26 7.39 -8.02
CA SER A 217 -0.11 7.44 -8.49
C SER A 217 -0.90 6.18 -8.16
N ASN A 218 -2.01 6.35 -7.43
CA ASN A 218 -2.97 5.27 -7.18
C ASN A 218 -3.65 4.78 -8.47
N LEU A 219 -3.91 5.71 -9.39
CA LEU A 219 -4.46 5.41 -10.71
C LEU A 219 -3.58 4.41 -11.47
N ASN A 220 -2.27 4.65 -11.47
CA ASN A 220 -1.30 3.77 -12.13
C ASN A 220 -1.27 2.36 -11.51
N SER A 221 -1.25 2.28 -10.17
CA SER A 221 -1.28 0.97 -9.50
C SER A 221 -2.61 0.23 -9.73
N GLN A 222 -3.72 0.94 -9.90
CA GLN A 222 -5.00 0.36 -10.25
C GLN A 222 -4.97 -0.23 -11.68
N LEU A 223 -4.30 0.44 -12.62
CA LEU A 223 -4.10 -0.07 -13.99
C LEU A 223 -3.18 -1.29 -14.01
N LEU A 224 -2.15 -1.34 -13.17
CA LEU A 224 -1.31 -2.54 -13.02
C LEU A 224 -2.15 -3.76 -12.60
N GLY A 225 -3.08 -3.61 -11.68
CA GLY A 225 -4.02 -4.68 -11.33
C GLY A 225 -4.93 -5.11 -12.50
N LEU A 226 -5.40 -4.17 -13.30
CA LEU A 226 -6.19 -4.45 -14.49
C LEU A 226 -5.37 -5.18 -15.57
N ILE A 227 -4.09 -4.80 -15.75
CA ILE A 227 -3.17 -5.49 -16.66
C ILE A 227 -2.97 -6.95 -16.23
N LEU A 228 -2.68 -7.19 -14.93
CA LEU A 228 -2.55 -8.57 -14.41
C LEU A 228 -3.80 -9.41 -14.70
N GLN A 229 -4.99 -8.85 -14.42
CA GLN A 229 -6.24 -9.56 -14.68
C GLN A 229 -6.43 -9.88 -16.17
N ARG A 230 -6.11 -8.94 -17.07
CA ARG A 230 -6.23 -9.12 -18.51
C ARG A 230 -5.16 -10.07 -19.09
N ALA A 231 -3.94 -9.98 -18.59
CA ALA A 231 -2.82 -10.84 -19.01
C ALA A 231 -3.05 -12.31 -18.60
N THR A 232 -3.50 -12.53 -17.37
CA THR A 232 -3.69 -13.88 -16.82
C THR A 232 -5.04 -14.49 -17.16
N GLY A 233 -6.03 -13.68 -17.57
CA GLY A 233 -7.41 -14.12 -17.75
C GLY A 233 -8.12 -14.48 -16.43
N MET A 234 -7.50 -14.22 -15.28
CA MET A 234 -8.04 -14.53 -13.95
C MET A 234 -8.37 -13.26 -13.18
N PRO A 235 -9.40 -13.24 -12.31
CA PRO A 235 -9.59 -12.18 -11.33
C PRO A 235 -8.34 -12.00 -10.48
N TYR A 236 -7.99 -10.74 -10.16
CA TYR A 236 -6.77 -10.42 -9.39
C TYR A 236 -6.63 -11.24 -8.09
N ALA A 237 -7.71 -11.35 -7.32
CA ALA A 237 -7.70 -12.07 -6.03
C ALA A 237 -7.47 -13.59 -6.21
N GLU A 238 -7.95 -14.16 -7.32
CA GLU A 238 -7.71 -15.57 -7.66
C GLU A 238 -6.24 -15.78 -8.03
N PHE A 239 -5.65 -14.90 -8.83
CA PHE A 239 -4.23 -14.96 -9.19
C PHE A 239 -3.35 -14.79 -7.96
N LEU A 240 -3.66 -13.83 -7.09
CA LEU A 240 -3.01 -13.61 -5.79
C LEU A 240 -3.07 -14.88 -4.93
N GLN A 241 -4.27 -15.45 -4.75
CA GLN A 241 -4.46 -16.65 -3.94
C GLN A 241 -3.63 -17.82 -4.45
N LYS A 242 -3.78 -18.13 -5.74
CA LYS A 242 -3.17 -19.31 -6.36
C LYS A 242 -1.64 -19.26 -6.34
N ASN A 243 -1.06 -18.11 -6.61
CA ASN A 243 0.36 -18.03 -6.93
C ASN A 243 1.23 -17.44 -5.81
N LEU A 244 0.65 -16.71 -4.87
CA LEU A 244 1.40 -16.10 -3.77
C LEU A 244 0.80 -16.45 -2.40
N TRP A 245 -0.49 -16.16 -2.18
CA TRP A 245 -1.06 -16.22 -0.84
C TRP A 245 -1.14 -17.64 -0.28
N SER A 246 -1.44 -18.63 -1.11
CA SER A 246 -1.43 -20.05 -0.73
C SER A 246 -0.04 -20.58 -0.31
N LYS A 247 1.03 -19.82 -0.55
CA LYS A 247 2.40 -20.17 -0.19
C LYS A 247 2.90 -19.40 1.03
N VAL A 248 2.47 -18.12 1.17
CA VAL A 248 2.97 -17.18 2.16
C VAL A 248 1.99 -16.98 3.31
N GLY A 249 0.69 -16.91 3.01
CA GLY A 249 -0.33 -16.56 4.01
C GLY A 249 -0.61 -17.68 5.00
N GLU A 250 -0.55 -17.38 6.30
CA GLU A 250 -0.99 -18.27 7.38
C GLU A 250 -2.45 -18.05 7.77
N SER A 251 -3.01 -16.92 7.39
CA SER A 251 -4.42 -16.56 7.55
C SER A 251 -4.94 -15.89 6.29
N SER A 252 -6.27 -15.81 6.16
CA SER A 252 -6.91 -15.17 5.01
C SER A 252 -6.49 -13.71 4.85
N ALA A 253 -6.54 -13.22 3.61
CA ALA A 253 -6.61 -11.81 3.32
C ALA A 253 -7.97 -11.45 2.71
N ARG A 254 -8.33 -10.18 2.74
CA ARG A 254 -9.51 -9.63 2.06
C ARG A 254 -9.09 -8.50 1.15
N VAL A 255 -9.57 -8.55 -0.09
CA VAL A 255 -9.30 -7.50 -1.09
C VAL A 255 -10.59 -6.77 -1.38
N TRP A 256 -10.57 -5.44 -1.29
CA TRP A 256 -11.72 -4.61 -1.60
C TRP A 256 -12.00 -4.59 -3.09
N LEU A 257 -13.29 -4.69 -3.49
CA LEU A 257 -13.75 -4.60 -4.86
C LEU A 257 -14.53 -3.30 -5.08
N ASP A 258 -14.45 -2.75 -6.29
CA ASP A 258 -15.26 -1.57 -6.66
C ASP A 258 -16.77 -1.88 -6.61
N ARG A 259 -17.16 -3.08 -7.02
CA ARG A 259 -18.53 -3.63 -6.99
C ARG A 259 -18.49 -5.16 -6.92
N PRO A 260 -19.60 -5.84 -6.62
CA PRO A 260 -19.66 -7.30 -6.66
C PRO A 260 -19.17 -7.85 -8.02
N GLY A 261 -18.18 -8.76 -7.99
CA GLY A 261 -17.55 -9.31 -9.20
C GLY A 261 -16.75 -8.31 -10.02
N GLY A 262 -16.47 -7.13 -9.47
CA GLY A 262 -15.73 -6.07 -10.14
C GLY A 262 -14.22 -6.13 -9.94
N LEU A 263 -13.56 -4.99 -10.12
CA LEU A 263 -12.11 -4.89 -10.07
C LEU A 263 -11.60 -4.77 -8.63
N ALA A 264 -10.50 -5.46 -8.33
CA ALA A 264 -9.81 -5.37 -7.04
C ALA A 264 -9.10 -4.03 -6.87
N LYS A 265 -9.05 -3.52 -5.63
CA LYS A 265 -8.29 -2.32 -5.26
C LYS A 265 -6.81 -2.66 -5.12
N THR A 266 -6.05 -2.49 -6.18
CA THR A 266 -4.61 -2.81 -6.22
C THR A 266 -3.70 -1.64 -5.83
N SER A 267 -4.28 -0.47 -5.65
CA SER A 267 -3.57 0.71 -5.13
C SER A 267 -3.52 0.76 -3.59
N GLY A 268 -4.21 -0.15 -2.91
CA GLY A 268 -4.34 -0.25 -1.45
C GLY A 268 -5.36 -1.31 -1.06
N SER A 269 -5.78 -1.29 0.20
CA SER A 269 -6.93 -2.05 0.72
C SER A 269 -6.82 -3.57 0.55
N LEU A 270 -5.68 -4.12 0.97
CA LEU A 270 -5.48 -5.51 1.30
C LEU A 270 -5.53 -5.64 2.83
N PHE A 271 -6.51 -6.33 3.34
CA PHE A 271 -6.73 -6.50 4.78
C PHE A 271 -6.26 -7.86 5.21
N THR A 272 -5.40 -7.90 6.21
CA THR A 272 -4.87 -9.15 6.75
C THR A 272 -4.24 -8.90 8.11
N PRO A 273 -4.10 -9.93 8.97
CA PRO A 273 -3.32 -9.80 10.20
C PRO A 273 -1.85 -9.45 9.97
N PRO A 274 -1.19 -8.78 10.92
CA PRO A 274 0.18 -8.28 10.79
C PRO A 274 1.24 -9.35 10.48
N ARG A 275 1.04 -10.57 10.96
CA ARG A 275 1.97 -11.69 10.67
C ARG A 275 2.07 -12.01 9.18
N ASN A 276 1.01 -11.83 8.40
CA ASN A 276 1.10 -12.05 6.95
C ASN A 276 1.98 -11.00 6.27
N TRP A 277 2.01 -9.76 6.79
CA TRP A 277 2.94 -8.74 6.34
C TRP A 277 4.38 -9.09 6.70
N LEU A 278 4.60 -9.64 7.91
CA LEU A 278 5.90 -10.16 8.30
C LEU A 278 6.38 -11.27 7.35
N ARG A 279 5.50 -12.19 6.98
CA ARG A 279 5.80 -13.26 6.01
C ARG A 279 6.16 -12.74 4.63
N LEU A 280 5.48 -11.70 4.15
CA LEU A 280 5.83 -11.02 2.91
C LEU A 280 7.19 -10.32 2.99
N GLY A 281 7.53 -9.73 4.14
CA GLY A 281 8.87 -9.18 4.41
C GLY A 281 9.94 -10.27 4.42
N ILE A 282 9.69 -11.40 5.10
CA ILE A 282 10.61 -12.56 5.14
C ILE A 282 10.77 -13.17 3.74
N LEU A 283 9.69 -13.30 2.95
CA LEU A 283 9.77 -13.72 1.55
C LEU A 283 10.72 -12.83 0.75
N HIS A 284 10.62 -11.52 0.93
CA HIS A 284 11.48 -10.57 0.26
C HIS A 284 12.93 -10.70 0.72
N LEU A 285 13.17 -10.79 2.03
CA LEU A 285 14.49 -11.02 2.64
C LEU A 285 15.15 -12.30 2.11
N ASN A 286 14.36 -13.36 1.98
CA ASN A 286 14.79 -14.66 1.46
C ASN A 286 14.77 -14.73 -0.06
N LYS A 287 14.85 -13.59 -0.76
CA LYS A 287 14.94 -13.50 -2.21
C LYS A 287 13.84 -14.29 -2.94
N GLY A 288 12.62 -14.18 -2.42
CA GLY A 288 11.43 -14.79 -3.01
C GLY A 288 11.17 -16.26 -2.63
N ARG A 289 11.87 -16.80 -1.62
CA ARG A 289 11.70 -18.19 -1.16
C ARG A 289 10.81 -18.29 0.08
N VAL A 290 10.04 -19.37 0.13
CA VAL A 290 9.31 -19.84 1.32
C VAL A 290 9.76 -21.28 1.61
N GLY A 291 10.53 -21.47 2.66
CA GLY A 291 11.24 -22.73 2.86
C GLY A 291 12.13 -23.05 1.65
N ASP A 292 11.94 -24.25 1.06
CA ASP A 292 12.70 -24.67 -0.13
C ASP A 292 12.04 -24.26 -1.46
N GLU A 293 10.83 -23.69 -1.44
CA GLU A 293 10.10 -23.30 -2.66
C GLU A 293 10.48 -21.88 -3.11
N GLN A 294 10.88 -21.71 -4.38
CA GLN A 294 11.01 -20.41 -5.02
C GLN A 294 9.63 -19.94 -5.49
N VAL A 295 9.00 -19.03 -4.74
CA VAL A 295 7.65 -18.52 -5.01
C VAL A 295 7.68 -17.33 -5.95
N VAL A 296 8.67 -16.43 -5.75
CA VAL A 296 8.93 -15.29 -6.64
C VAL A 296 10.37 -15.43 -7.14
N PRO A 297 10.66 -15.34 -8.45
CA PRO A 297 12.04 -15.48 -8.94
C PRO A 297 13.02 -14.56 -8.23
N GLU A 298 14.20 -15.07 -7.83
CA GLU A 298 15.25 -14.26 -7.17
C GLU A 298 15.64 -13.05 -8.01
N ALA A 299 15.88 -13.26 -9.30
CA ALA A 299 16.22 -12.17 -10.23
C ALA A 299 15.14 -11.10 -10.33
N TRP A 300 13.88 -11.45 -10.03
CA TRP A 300 12.80 -10.46 -9.96
C TRP A 300 12.86 -9.64 -8.68
N ILE A 301 13.15 -10.26 -7.53
CA ILE A 301 13.34 -9.53 -6.27
C ILE A 301 14.47 -8.50 -6.44
N GLU A 302 15.57 -8.86 -7.11
CA GLU A 302 16.66 -7.94 -7.42
C GLU A 302 16.21 -6.76 -8.29
N GLN A 303 15.35 -7.00 -9.28
CA GLN A 303 14.76 -5.94 -10.09
C GLN A 303 13.80 -5.03 -9.28
N VAL A 304 13.00 -5.60 -8.37
CA VAL A 304 12.08 -4.84 -7.50
C VAL A 304 12.83 -3.79 -6.69
N ILE A 305 14.03 -4.10 -6.22
CA ILE A 305 14.86 -3.20 -5.40
C ILE A 305 15.91 -2.41 -6.19
N THR A 306 15.91 -2.52 -7.52
CA THR A 306 16.77 -1.70 -8.35
C THR A 306 16.24 -0.27 -8.44
N PRO A 307 17.04 0.76 -8.07
CA PRO A 307 16.62 2.14 -8.11
C PRO A 307 16.12 2.58 -9.50
N SER A 308 15.00 3.29 -9.53
CA SER A 308 14.49 3.89 -10.76
C SER A 308 15.37 5.08 -11.19
N PRO A 309 15.62 5.25 -12.49
CA PRO A 309 16.34 6.44 -13.00
C PRO A 309 15.67 7.77 -12.62
N ASN A 310 14.35 7.76 -12.39
CA ASN A 310 13.56 8.96 -12.11
C ASN A 310 13.38 9.24 -10.62
N ASN A 311 13.63 8.23 -9.76
CA ASN A 311 13.66 8.38 -8.30
C ASN A 311 14.51 7.27 -7.69
N PRO A 312 15.73 7.55 -7.18
CA PRO A 312 16.62 6.53 -6.61
C PRO A 312 16.05 5.88 -5.33
N ASN A 313 15.07 6.50 -4.67
CA ASN A 313 14.36 5.92 -3.52
C ASN A 313 13.15 5.07 -3.90
N TYR A 314 13.00 4.68 -5.18
CA TYR A 314 11.88 3.88 -5.64
C TYR A 314 12.30 2.83 -6.68
N GLY A 315 11.90 1.59 -6.45
CA GLY A 315 12.06 0.49 -7.39
C GLY A 315 10.74 0.16 -8.10
N PHE A 316 10.37 -1.13 -8.17
CA PHE A 316 9.08 -1.57 -8.70
C PHE A 316 8.04 -1.59 -7.58
N GLN A 317 7.17 -0.56 -7.53
CA GLN A 317 6.09 -0.41 -6.54
C GLN A 317 6.57 -0.56 -5.07
N THR A 318 7.85 -0.33 -4.81
CA THR A 318 8.53 -0.56 -3.54
C THR A 318 9.50 0.58 -3.27
N TRP A 319 9.57 1.05 -2.04
CA TRP A 319 10.43 2.15 -1.63
C TRP A 319 11.81 1.65 -1.18
N LEU A 320 12.82 2.49 -1.36
CA LEU A 320 14.23 2.20 -1.07
C LEU A 320 14.83 3.31 -0.21
N GLY A 321 15.59 2.92 0.81
CA GLY A 321 16.31 3.84 1.69
C GLY A 321 17.75 4.15 1.22
N THR A 322 18.06 3.95 -0.06
CA THR A 322 19.44 3.95 -0.58
C THR A 322 20.11 5.32 -0.60
N GLU A 323 19.38 6.38 -0.88
CA GLU A 323 19.89 7.75 -0.93
C GLU A 323 19.17 8.60 0.10
N TYR A 324 19.93 9.27 0.96
CA TYR A 324 19.34 10.16 1.94
C TYR A 324 18.71 11.37 1.28
N ARG A 325 17.44 11.60 1.59
CA ARG A 325 16.68 12.81 1.30
C ARG A 325 15.92 13.22 2.55
N PRO A 326 15.83 14.52 2.87
CA PRO A 326 15.20 14.99 4.12
C PRO A 326 13.69 14.73 4.19
N LYS A 327 13.11 14.17 3.13
CA LYS A 327 11.71 13.76 3.04
C LYS A 327 11.51 12.72 1.96
N VAL A 328 10.50 11.87 2.12
CA VAL A 328 10.05 10.97 1.05
C VAL A 328 9.47 11.80 -0.09
N ASP A 329 9.99 11.60 -1.29
CA ASP A 329 9.55 12.32 -2.49
C ASP A 329 8.53 11.50 -3.28
N TYR A 330 7.27 11.87 -3.18
CA TYR A 330 6.18 11.25 -3.95
C TYR A 330 6.06 11.79 -5.39
N GLY A 331 6.96 12.69 -5.80
CA GLY A 331 7.07 13.18 -7.16
C GLY A 331 6.00 14.20 -7.57
N LYS A 332 5.85 14.35 -8.88
CA LYS A 332 5.01 15.38 -9.50
C LYS A 332 3.57 15.35 -8.96
N GLY A 333 3.08 16.49 -8.50
CA GLY A 333 1.69 16.71 -8.10
C GLY A 333 1.29 16.15 -6.75
N VAL A 334 2.25 15.68 -5.90
CA VAL A 334 2.02 15.30 -4.50
C VAL A 334 2.67 16.32 -3.58
N ALA A 335 1.88 17.09 -2.88
CA ALA A 335 2.38 18.08 -1.91
C ALA A 335 2.73 17.44 -0.55
N ALA A 336 2.06 16.33 -0.21
CA ALA A 336 2.32 15.58 1.02
C ALA A 336 3.71 14.93 0.98
N HIS A 337 4.38 14.91 2.12
CA HIS A 337 5.67 14.23 2.28
C HIS A 337 5.79 13.68 3.69
N VAL A 338 6.53 12.59 3.81
CA VAL A 338 6.89 12.00 5.11
C VAL A 338 8.29 12.51 5.45
N PRO A 339 8.52 13.02 6.67
CA PRO A 339 9.83 13.44 7.14
C PRO A 339 10.86 12.30 7.11
N HIS A 340 12.09 12.66 6.83
CA HIS A 340 13.28 11.83 6.88
C HIS A 340 14.31 12.62 7.67
N SER A 341 14.17 12.65 9.00
CA SER A 341 14.96 13.56 9.86
C SER A 341 16.44 13.18 9.95
N GLU A 342 16.77 11.93 9.63
CA GLU A 342 18.14 11.41 9.64
C GLU A 342 18.30 10.35 8.53
N PRO A 343 19.51 10.01 8.08
CA PRO A 343 19.75 8.87 7.20
C PRO A 343 19.34 7.55 7.87
N PHE A 344 18.99 6.54 7.06
CA PHE A 344 18.91 5.18 7.56
C PHE A 344 20.28 4.69 8.03
N GLU A 345 20.31 3.92 9.12
CA GLU A 345 21.53 3.28 9.63
C GLU A 345 22.09 2.19 8.72
N ALA A 346 21.23 1.58 7.90
CA ALA A 346 21.61 0.60 6.89
C ALA A 346 21.41 1.16 5.48
N GLN A 347 22.25 0.73 4.52
CA GLN A 347 22.22 1.24 3.15
C GLN A 347 21.26 0.47 2.23
N ASP A 348 20.77 -0.68 2.67
CA ASP A 348 19.94 -1.61 1.92
C ASP A 348 18.51 -1.72 2.45
N VAL A 349 18.02 -0.65 3.07
CA VAL A 349 16.64 -0.59 3.56
C VAL A 349 15.67 -0.62 2.39
N VAL A 350 14.81 -1.61 2.38
CA VAL A 350 13.66 -1.73 1.49
C VAL A 350 12.40 -1.63 2.33
N TYR A 351 11.38 -0.90 1.86
CA TYR A 351 10.15 -0.83 2.64
C TYR A 351 8.89 -0.76 1.80
N PHE A 352 7.84 -1.41 2.30
CA PHE A 352 6.48 -1.28 1.80
C PHE A 352 5.85 -0.10 2.54
N ASP A 353 5.37 0.88 1.76
CA ASP A 353 4.84 2.13 2.30
C ASP A 353 3.31 2.17 2.21
N GLY A 354 2.66 2.40 3.32
CA GLY A 354 1.23 2.64 3.41
C GLY A 354 0.91 3.89 4.23
N ALA A 355 -0.15 4.60 3.86
CA ALA A 355 -0.64 5.76 4.60
C ALA A 355 -0.83 5.42 6.08
N ASN A 356 -0.77 6.43 6.95
CA ASN A 356 -0.83 6.28 8.42
C ASN A 356 0.33 5.48 9.03
N GLY A 357 1.47 5.38 8.32
CA GLY A 357 2.65 4.69 8.79
C GLY A 357 2.54 3.16 8.74
N GLN A 358 1.68 2.60 7.89
CA GLN A 358 1.71 1.15 7.62
C GLN A 358 3.05 0.81 6.98
N ARG A 359 3.85 -0.06 7.60
CA ARG A 359 5.22 -0.34 7.15
C ARG A 359 5.59 -1.82 7.28
N VAL A 360 6.31 -2.27 6.26
CA VAL A 360 7.18 -3.44 6.35
C VAL A 360 8.56 -2.97 5.94
N TYR A 361 9.52 -3.00 6.85
CA TYR A 361 10.93 -2.78 6.53
C TYR A 361 11.63 -4.11 6.37
N VAL A 362 12.47 -4.21 5.35
CA VAL A 362 13.33 -5.36 5.07
C VAL A 362 14.76 -4.86 4.92
N ILE A 363 15.66 -5.36 5.74
CA ILE A 363 17.05 -4.92 5.83
C ILE A 363 17.94 -6.16 5.81
N ALA A 364 18.43 -6.51 4.61
CA ALA A 364 19.13 -7.77 4.37
C ALA A 364 20.48 -7.83 5.07
N SER A 365 21.22 -6.73 5.14
CA SER A 365 22.52 -6.64 5.83
C SER A 365 22.41 -6.90 7.31
N GLU A 366 21.24 -6.67 7.92
CA GLU A 366 20.97 -6.90 9.33
C GLU A 366 20.12 -8.16 9.57
N GLU A 367 19.77 -8.93 8.54
CA GLU A 367 18.82 -10.05 8.64
C GLU A 367 17.53 -9.67 9.40
N LEU A 368 16.96 -8.50 9.10
CA LEU A 368 15.93 -7.85 9.88
C LEU A 368 14.67 -7.59 9.07
N VAL A 369 13.51 -7.91 9.65
CA VAL A 369 12.20 -7.48 9.15
C VAL A 369 11.40 -6.84 10.27
N ILE A 370 10.85 -5.66 10.02
CA ILE A 370 10.01 -4.93 10.98
C ILE A 370 8.66 -4.68 10.33
N VAL A 371 7.58 -4.98 11.05
CA VAL A 371 6.21 -4.67 10.62
C VAL A 371 5.57 -3.73 11.63
N ARG A 372 5.06 -2.62 11.15
CA ARG A 372 4.23 -1.71 11.94
C ARG A 372 2.90 -1.49 11.24
N MET A 373 1.81 -1.71 11.96
CA MET A 373 0.47 -1.28 11.58
C MET A 373 -0.01 -0.25 12.59
N GLY A 374 -0.74 0.77 12.13
CA GLY A 374 -1.17 1.80 13.07
C GLY A 374 -2.06 2.87 12.45
N GLU A 375 -2.48 3.81 13.28
CA GLU A 375 -3.21 5.01 12.91
C GLU A 375 -2.34 6.26 13.15
N GLY A 376 -2.73 7.38 12.56
CA GLY A 376 -2.18 8.69 12.94
C GLY A 376 -0.93 9.14 12.18
N GLY A 377 -0.88 8.94 10.86
CA GLY A 377 0.23 9.47 10.05
C GLY A 377 0.15 10.96 9.73
N LEU A 378 -1.04 11.53 9.55
CA LEU A 378 -1.22 12.92 9.13
C LEU A 378 -1.98 13.72 10.19
N ASP A 379 -1.36 14.75 10.69
CA ASP A 379 -2.04 15.80 11.46
C ASP A 379 -2.76 16.74 10.50
N PHE A 380 -4.10 16.68 10.51
CA PHE A 380 -4.93 17.48 9.60
C PHE A 380 -5.05 18.95 9.97
N GLN A 381 -4.70 19.32 11.20
CA GLN A 381 -4.68 20.73 11.62
C GLN A 381 -3.43 21.43 11.12
N THR A 382 -2.30 20.74 11.17
CA THR A 382 -1.00 21.29 10.78
C THR A 382 -0.55 20.86 9.37
N GLY A 383 -1.15 19.81 8.80
CA GLY A 383 -0.70 19.18 7.55
C GLY A 383 0.60 18.39 7.69
N ALA A 384 1.13 18.27 8.90
CA ALA A 384 2.36 17.55 9.18
C ALA A 384 2.11 16.05 9.34
N PHE A 385 3.03 15.23 8.84
CA PHE A 385 3.06 13.82 9.18
C PHE A 385 3.74 13.65 10.54
N ARG A 386 3.11 12.90 11.44
CA ARG A 386 3.71 12.51 12.73
C ARG A 386 4.69 11.35 12.57
N TRP A 387 4.71 10.71 11.39
CA TRP A 387 5.59 9.60 11.06
C TRP A 387 6.90 10.14 10.49
N ASP A 388 8.03 9.71 11.05
CA ASP A 388 9.38 9.98 10.56
C ASP A 388 9.98 8.67 10.09
N GLU A 389 10.27 8.56 8.81
CA GLU A 389 10.53 7.30 8.11
C GLU A 389 11.69 6.48 8.70
N PRO A 390 12.87 7.03 9.04
CA PRO A 390 14.00 6.26 9.52
C PRO A 390 13.95 5.91 11.03
N LYS A 391 13.10 6.60 11.80
CA LYS A 391 13.16 6.50 13.28
C LYS A 391 12.99 5.08 13.81
N LEU A 392 11.97 4.35 13.31
CA LEU A 392 11.72 3.00 13.78
C LEU A 392 12.83 2.01 13.40
N PRO A 393 13.23 1.86 12.11
CA PRO A 393 14.29 0.93 11.77
C PRO A 393 15.64 1.33 12.40
N ASN A 394 15.96 2.63 12.48
CA ASN A 394 17.18 3.08 13.13
C ASN A 394 17.20 2.77 14.63
N LEU A 395 16.07 2.92 15.33
CA LEU A 395 15.96 2.53 16.76
C LEU A 395 16.27 1.04 16.93
N VAL A 396 15.71 0.17 16.08
CA VAL A 396 15.98 -1.28 16.15
C VAL A 396 17.46 -1.56 15.86
N ILE A 397 18.03 -1.01 14.78
CA ILE A 397 19.42 -1.28 14.38
C ILE A 397 20.40 -0.80 15.44
N ARG A 398 20.21 0.41 15.98
CA ARG A 398 21.07 0.96 17.04
C ARG A 398 21.02 0.08 18.29
N GLY A 399 19.83 -0.36 18.70
CA GLY A 399 19.70 -1.26 19.84
C GLY A 399 20.34 -2.63 19.62
N LEU A 400 20.20 -3.21 18.41
CA LEU A 400 20.89 -4.47 18.07
C LEU A 400 22.41 -4.34 18.13
N ARG A 401 22.96 -3.23 17.63
CA ARG A 401 24.42 -2.96 17.64
C ARG A 401 24.95 -2.69 19.05
N GLN A 402 24.17 -2.11 19.94
CA GLN A 402 24.54 -1.91 21.35
C GLN A 402 24.64 -3.24 22.10
N VAL A 403 23.67 -4.14 21.88
CA VAL A 403 23.73 -5.51 22.46
C VAL A 403 24.99 -6.26 21.99
N ALA A 404 25.38 -6.05 20.70
CA ALA A 404 26.57 -6.67 20.14
C ALA A 404 27.91 -6.09 20.71
N ASN A 405 27.89 -4.83 21.16
CA ASN A 405 29.06 -4.09 21.64
C ASN A 405 29.07 -4.00 23.20
N GLU A 406 28.96 -5.09 23.91
CA GLU A 406 28.96 -5.23 25.39
C GLU A 406 29.29 -3.93 26.17
N GLY A 407 28.31 -3.21 26.68
CA GLY A 407 28.52 -2.18 27.71
C GLY A 407 28.00 -0.76 27.41
N GLU A 408 27.45 -0.46 26.23
CA GLU A 408 26.82 0.83 25.99
C GLU A 408 25.34 0.82 26.40
N SER A 409 24.98 1.73 27.33
CA SER A 409 23.57 1.93 27.69
C SER A 409 22.81 2.60 26.54
N LEU A 410 21.59 2.11 26.24
CA LEU A 410 20.68 2.78 25.35
C LEU A 410 20.34 4.17 25.93
N GLU A 411 20.66 5.23 25.18
CA GLU A 411 20.11 6.56 25.47
C GLU A 411 18.58 6.47 25.40
N PRO A 412 17.83 7.01 26.39
CA PRO A 412 16.39 7.05 26.32
C PRO A 412 15.96 7.79 25.07
N TRP A 413 15.12 7.19 24.24
CA TRP A 413 14.52 7.89 23.12
C TRP A 413 13.63 9.03 23.66
N THR A 414 13.93 10.25 23.29
CA THR A 414 13.06 11.39 23.53
C THR A 414 12.28 11.70 22.27
N PRO A 415 10.94 11.94 22.36
CA PRO A 415 10.18 12.42 21.23
C PRO A 415 10.87 13.66 20.65
N SER A 416 11.14 13.74 19.35
CA SER A 416 11.56 14.96 18.72
C SER A 416 10.46 15.99 18.99
N GLU A 417 10.81 17.10 19.68
CA GLU A 417 9.94 18.26 19.74
C GLU A 417 9.65 18.62 18.28
N GLY A 418 8.39 18.48 17.87
CA GLY A 418 7.96 18.80 16.51
C GLY A 418 8.22 20.26 16.23
N PRO A 419 8.51 20.62 14.98
CA PRO A 419 8.63 22.01 14.59
C PRO A 419 7.32 22.78 14.75
#